data_010897a4bf48ba722aaf4a48febcac73
#
_entry.id   010897a4bf48ba722aaf4a48febcac73
#
_cell.length_a   1.000
_cell.length_b   1.000
_cell.length_c   1.000
_cell.angle_alpha   90.00
_cell.angle_beta   90.00
_cell.angle_gamma   90.00
#
_symmetry.space_group_name_H-M   'P 1'
#
loop_
_entity.id
_entity.type
_entity.pdbx_description
1 polymer ?
#
loop_
_entity_poly.entity_id
_entity_poly.type
_entity_poly.pdbx_seq_one_letter_code
_entity_poly.pdbx_strand_id
1 'polypeptide(L)'
;MIGILLCVTALLQAQDSVKSFDEFFVAGMDKIDGVFPVYVAEKEIYLEIPEKYIGREIEVSGQIDRGFDLLNRPVDGLGVVRIISPDKATICFQKPFYTERILDEKSTYQQSFSLSNMQPAGKSYPVVAYSKEQGAIIRITEYLMTGDDWFSYNDSFIRSLVPELSEIMKIHPFKEGVSFTVRRYHGVEAERYMLSSSAVLLPEGSMPLEVTCVVRLLPLKRDQIRLADYRIPYRTLSFKDYSQNPYCMVEDSLILRWDMSQPLAFYVDTLFPKEYFQAVKEGVEAWNTAFHKAGIHDALQVRYADRKIIPAEQRAFISYDLRIPGIKSDFICHPRTGEILSCRLNIGHGFLKGKLDDYLLSCGASDSRILADRYSKEVEKELLQNEITEEIGYLLGLRRSLSKSSCGKTL
;
A
#
# COMPACT_ATOMS: atom_id res chain seq x y z
N MET A 1 -47.06 -29.53 -34.31
CA MET A 1 -45.61 -29.77 -33.98
C MET A 1 -44.84 -28.57 -34.50
N ILE A 2 -44.65 -27.58 -33.67
CA ILE A 2 -43.97 -26.33 -33.98
C ILE A 2 -42.57 -26.45 -33.38
N GLY A 3 -41.57 -26.54 -34.26
CA GLY A 3 -40.16 -26.56 -33.85
C GLY A 3 -39.68 -25.17 -33.46
N ILE A 4 -39.31 -25.02 -32.20
CA ILE A 4 -38.62 -23.82 -31.73
C ILE A 4 -37.16 -23.96 -32.13
N LEU A 5 -36.75 -23.14 -33.11
CA LEU A 5 -35.35 -22.97 -33.49
C LEU A 5 -34.70 -22.04 -32.47
N LEU A 6 -34.00 -22.60 -31.50
CA LEU A 6 -33.14 -21.86 -30.58
C LEU A 6 -31.89 -21.38 -31.37
N CYS A 7 -31.91 -20.11 -31.79
CA CYS A 7 -30.70 -19.42 -32.19
C CYS A 7 -29.83 -19.15 -30.94
N VAL A 8 -28.91 -20.06 -30.68
CA VAL A 8 -27.79 -19.80 -29.79
C VAL A 8 -26.80 -18.93 -30.58
N THR A 9 -26.97 -17.62 -30.49
CA THR A 9 -25.89 -16.69 -30.86
C THR A 9 -24.79 -16.82 -29.80
N ALA A 10 -23.87 -17.75 -30.04
CA ALA A 10 -22.60 -17.75 -29.38
C ALA A 10 -21.91 -16.43 -29.76
N LEU A 11 -21.82 -15.50 -28.82
CA LEU A 11 -20.85 -14.43 -28.84
C LEU A 11 -19.48 -15.10 -28.77
N LEU A 12 -18.93 -15.50 -29.89
CA LEU A 12 -17.52 -15.69 -30.09
C LEU A 12 -16.88 -14.31 -29.90
N GLN A 13 -16.52 -13.96 -28.67
CA GLN A 13 -15.42 -13.05 -28.46
C GLN A 13 -14.26 -13.69 -29.20
N ALA A 14 -13.81 -13.05 -30.27
CA ALA A 14 -12.60 -13.42 -30.95
C ALA A 14 -11.50 -13.44 -29.88
N GLN A 15 -11.08 -14.61 -29.49
CA GLN A 15 -9.90 -14.80 -28.67
C GLN A 15 -8.75 -14.39 -29.60
N ASP A 16 -8.29 -13.14 -29.46
CA ASP A 16 -7.11 -12.68 -30.20
C ASP A 16 -6.02 -13.70 -29.94
N SER A 17 -5.58 -14.38 -30.99
CA SER A 17 -4.51 -15.36 -30.88
C SER A 17 -3.28 -14.65 -30.36
N VAL A 18 -2.59 -15.26 -29.38
CA VAL A 18 -1.34 -14.74 -28.82
C VAL A 18 -0.37 -14.46 -29.97
N LYS A 19 0.04 -13.20 -30.13
CA LYS A 19 0.89 -12.74 -31.22
C LYS A 19 2.34 -13.21 -30.99
N SER A 20 3.09 -13.40 -32.07
CA SER A 20 4.53 -13.49 -31.97
C SER A 20 5.12 -12.16 -31.52
N PHE A 21 6.34 -12.17 -30.93
CA PHE A 21 6.98 -10.92 -30.50
C PHE A 21 7.19 -9.92 -31.65
N ASP A 22 7.57 -10.41 -32.82
CA ASP A 22 7.85 -9.54 -33.98
C ASP A 22 6.56 -8.95 -34.57
N GLU A 23 5.41 -9.59 -34.37
CA GLU A 23 4.08 -9.04 -34.72
C GLU A 23 3.56 -8.05 -33.66
N PHE A 24 3.98 -8.20 -32.43
CA PHE A 24 3.63 -7.34 -31.33
C PHE A 24 4.49 -6.07 -31.30
N PHE A 25 5.81 -6.24 -31.33
CA PHE A 25 6.77 -5.14 -31.20
C PHE A 25 7.03 -4.46 -32.54
N VAL A 26 6.21 -3.48 -32.86
CA VAL A 26 6.25 -2.74 -34.14
C VAL A 26 6.99 -1.41 -34.02
N ALA A 27 7.31 -0.82 -35.17
CA ALA A 27 7.96 0.49 -35.23
C ALA A 27 7.11 1.57 -34.52
N GLY A 28 7.76 2.35 -33.65
CA GLY A 28 7.10 3.36 -32.83
C GLY A 28 6.69 2.91 -31.43
N MET A 29 6.96 1.65 -31.08
CA MET A 29 6.82 1.14 -29.71
C MET A 29 8.13 1.30 -28.94
N ASP A 30 8.05 1.88 -27.75
CA ASP A 30 9.18 2.03 -26.84
C ASP A 30 9.20 0.90 -25.81
N LYS A 31 10.39 0.41 -25.49
CA LYS A 31 10.61 -0.55 -24.39
C LYS A 31 11.33 0.12 -23.24
N ILE A 32 10.79 0.00 -22.04
CA ILE A 32 11.39 0.43 -20.77
C ILE A 32 11.81 -0.81 -20.01
N ASP A 33 13.12 -1.00 -19.88
CA ASP A 33 13.67 -2.17 -19.19
C ASP A 33 13.57 -2.02 -17.67
N GLY A 34 13.39 -3.15 -16.98
CA GLY A 34 13.28 -3.23 -15.53
C GLY A 34 13.00 -4.64 -15.05
N VAL A 35 12.68 -4.76 -13.74
CA VAL A 35 12.23 -6.04 -13.16
C VAL A 35 10.99 -6.56 -13.89
N PHE A 36 10.09 -5.65 -14.21
CA PHE A 36 8.96 -5.85 -15.09
C PHE A 36 9.14 -4.91 -16.28
N PRO A 37 9.57 -5.41 -17.47
CA PRO A 37 9.66 -4.57 -18.65
C PRO A 37 8.31 -4.02 -19.06
N VAL A 38 8.29 -2.78 -19.54
CA VAL A 38 7.06 -2.10 -19.98
C VAL A 38 7.21 -1.71 -21.44
N TYR A 39 6.18 -1.96 -22.23
CA TYR A 39 6.10 -1.52 -23.61
C TYR A 39 5.06 -0.43 -23.76
N VAL A 40 5.40 0.63 -24.48
CA VAL A 40 4.57 1.81 -24.68
C VAL A 40 4.34 1.99 -26.17
N ALA A 41 3.09 1.98 -26.59
CA ALA A 41 2.67 2.22 -27.97
C ALA A 41 1.60 3.32 -27.98
N GLU A 42 1.95 4.53 -28.37
CA GLU A 42 1.08 5.71 -28.30
C GLU A 42 0.42 5.90 -26.93
N LYS A 43 -0.82 5.42 -26.75
CA LYS A 43 -1.57 5.49 -25.48
C LYS A 43 -1.71 4.12 -24.81
N GLU A 44 -1.18 3.07 -25.41
CA GLU A 44 -1.29 1.71 -24.89
C GLU A 44 -0.06 1.33 -24.08
N ILE A 45 -0.29 0.74 -22.92
CA ILE A 45 0.74 0.27 -21.98
C ILE A 45 0.60 -1.22 -21.80
N TYR A 46 1.73 -1.89 -21.95
CA TYR A 46 1.84 -3.33 -21.74
C TYR A 46 2.91 -3.63 -20.71
N LEU A 47 2.61 -4.58 -19.84
CA LEU A 47 3.50 -5.07 -18.78
C LEU A 47 3.96 -6.47 -19.14
N GLU A 48 5.27 -6.67 -19.20
CA GLU A 48 5.83 -8.01 -19.32
C GLU A 48 5.99 -8.65 -17.95
N ILE A 49 5.48 -9.85 -17.82
CA ILE A 49 5.69 -10.74 -16.67
C ILE A 49 6.72 -11.78 -17.09
N PRO A 50 8.00 -11.63 -16.68
CA PRO A 50 9.03 -12.62 -16.97
C PRO A 50 8.65 -14.01 -16.46
N GLU A 51 8.93 -15.06 -17.23
CA GLU A 51 8.58 -16.45 -16.89
C GLU A 51 9.06 -16.85 -15.49
N LYS A 52 10.27 -16.43 -15.12
CA LYS A 52 10.87 -16.67 -13.80
C LYS A 52 10.07 -16.10 -12.61
N TYR A 53 9.08 -15.23 -12.86
CA TYR A 53 8.22 -14.66 -11.83
C TYR A 53 6.85 -15.32 -11.75
N ILE A 54 6.55 -16.26 -12.61
CA ILE A 54 5.36 -17.12 -12.46
C ILE A 54 5.47 -17.89 -11.13
N GLY A 55 4.41 -17.87 -10.35
CA GLY A 55 4.39 -18.43 -8.99
C GLY A 55 4.91 -17.50 -7.89
N ARG A 56 5.53 -16.35 -8.25
CA ARG A 56 6.03 -15.36 -7.29
C ARG A 56 4.89 -14.47 -6.78
N GLU A 57 5.11 -13.91 -5.60
CA GLU A 57 4.24 -12.92 -4.99
C GLU A 57 4.75 -11.51 -5.30
N ILE A 58 3.82 -10.62 -5.62
CA ILE A 58 4.06 -9.21 -5.89
C ILE A 58 3.13 -8.36 -5.00
N GLU A 59 3.57 -7.16 -4.68
CA GLU A 59 2.73 -6.11 -4.10
C GLU A 59 2.21 -5.23 -5.23
N VAL A 60 0.89 -5.06 -5.29
CA VAL A 60 0.21 -4.10 -6.16
C VAL A 60 -0.45 -3.07 -5.26
N SER A 61 0.12 -1.88 -5.22
CA SER A 61 -0.29 -0.81 -4.31
C SER A 61 -0.23 0.55 -5.01
N GLY A 62 -0.74 1.58 -4.37
CA GLY A 62 -0.67 2.92 -4.90
C GLY A 62 -1.08 3.97 -3.90
N GLN A 63 -0.92 5.22 -4.29
CA GLN A 63 -1.35 6.37 -3.51
C GLN A 63 -1.80 7.51 -4.42
N ILE A 64 -2.62 8.39 -3.88
CA ILE A 64 -3.00 9.64 -4.53
C ILE A 64 -1.94 10.68 -4.16
N ASP A 65 -1.17 11.13 -5.15
CA ASP A 65 -0.08 12.09 -4.95
C ASP A 65 -0.58 13.53 -4.95
N ARG A 66 -1.57 13.81 -5.80
CA ARG A 66 -2.18 15.15 -5.95
C ARG A 66 -3.65 15.04 -6.26
N GLY A 67 -4.42 15.96 -5.75
CA GLY A 67 -5.83 16.05 -6.06
C GLY A 67 -6.63 16.76 -4.98
N PHE A 68 -7.91 16.93 -5.25
CA PHE A 68 -8.80 17.58 -4.33
C PHE A 68 -9.15 16.64 -3.17
N ASP A 69 -8.86 17.06 -1.96
CA ASP A 69 -9.25 16.43 -0.68
C ASP A 69 -8.81 14.96 -0.44
N LEU A 70 -8.01 14.40 -1.33
CA LEU A 70 -7.60 12.99 -1.30
C LEU A 70 -6.09 12.79 -1.24
N LEU A 71 -5.33 13.86 -1.02
CA LEU A 71 -3.88 13.84 -1.04
C LEU A 71 -3.32 12.80 -0.05
N ASN A 72 -2.32 12.05 -0.51
CA ASN A 72 -1.62 11.01 0.25
C ASN A 72 -2.52 9.88 0.80
N ARG A 73 -3.74 9.74 0.29
CA ARG A 73 -4.56 8.56 0.61
C ARG A 73 -4.02 7.34 -0.12
N PRO A 74 -3.96 6.19 0.55
CA PRO A 74 -3.69 4.95 -0.14
C PRO A 74 -4.81 4.66 -1.13
N VAL A 75 -4.44 4.08 -2.25
CA VAL A 75 -5.39 3.52 -3.20
C VAL A 75 -5.67 2.09 -2.77
N ASP A 76 -6.93 1.66 -2.83
CA ASP A 76 -7.30 0.26 -2.59
C ASP A 76 -6.70 -0.60 -3.71
N GLY A 77 -5.45 -1.01 -3.51
CA GLY A 77 -4.73 -1.89 -4.42
C GLY A 77 -5.10 -3.35 -4.20
N LEU A 78 -4.63 -4.21 -5.09
CA LEU A 78 -4.75 -5.66 -4.91
C LEU A 78 -4.02 -6.14 -3.65
N GLY A 79 -3.07 -5.37 -3.13
CA GLY A 79 -2.21 -5.75 -2.03
C GLY A 79 -1.20 -6.81 -2.48
N VAL A 80 -1.02 -7.87 -1.69
CA VAL A 80 -0.14 -8.99 -2.06
C VAL A 80 -0.91 -10.01 -2.89
N VAL A 81 -0.43 -10.25 -4.10
CA VAL A 81 -0.99 -11.23 -5.04
C VAL A 81 0.09 -12.18 -5.55
N ARG A 82 -0.33 -13.36 -5.96
CA ARG A 82 0.54 -14.35 -6.62
C ARG A 82 0.28 -14.36 -8.11
N ILE A 83 1.35 -14.32 -8.89
CA ILE A 83 1.29 -14.45 -10.34
C ILE A 83 1.11 -15.92 -10.69
N ILE A 84 0.02 -16.27 -11.35
CA ILE A 84 -0.18 -17.62 -11.88
C ILE A 84 -0.50 -17.57 -13.37
N SER A 85 -0.13 -18.61 -14.09
CA SER A 85 -0.46 -18.81 -15.50
C SER A 85 -1.15 -20.17 -15.63
N PRO A 86 -2.48 -20.20 -15.62
CA PRO A 86 -3.24 -21.46 -15.71
C PRO A 86 -3.09 -22.11 -17.09
N ASP A 87 -2.86 -21.28 -18.10
CA ASP A 87 -2.58 -21.68 -19.48
C ASP A 87 -1.63 -20.69 -20.13
N LYS A 88 -1.22 -20.96 -21.38
CA LYS A 88 -0.33 -20.05 -22.12
C LYS A 88 -1.00 -18.78 -22.63
N ALA A 89 -2.31 -18.65 -22.50
CA ALA A 89 -3.05 -17.50 -23.00
C ALA A 89 -3.43 -16.50 -21.90
N THR A 90 -3.18 -16.84 -20.63
CA THR A 90 -3.73 -16.08 -19.51
C THR A 90 -2.71 -15.93 -18.37
N ILE A 91 -2.59 -14.73 -17.86
CA ILE A 91 -1.96 -14.44 -16.57
C ILE A 91 -3.05 -14.10 -15.57
N CYS A 92 -2.97 -14.67 -14.37
CA CYS A 92 -3.88 -14.34 -13.29
C CYS A 92 -3.12 -13.77 -12.08
N PHE A 93 -3.70 -12.72 -11.47
CA PHE A 93 -3.25 -12.22 -10.18
C PHE A 93 -4.16 -12.78 -9.10
N GLN A 94 -3.70 -13.86 -8.51
CA GLN A 94 -4.40 -14.56 -7.45
C GLN A 94 -4.16 -13.87 -6.11
N LYS A 95 -5.23 -13.53 -5.38
CA LYS A 95 -5.13 -13.06 -4.00
C LYS A 95 -5.18 -14.27 -3.07
N PRO A 96 -4.03 -14.72 -2.53
CA PRO A 96 -4.00 -15.93 -1.75
C PRO A 96 -4.79 -15.77 -0.45
N PHE A 97 -5.53 -16.81 -0.09
CA PHE A 97 -6.33 -16.87 1.12
C PHE A 97 -5.50 -17.52 2.24
N TYR A 98 -5.18 -16.76 3.27
CA TYR A 98 -4.32 -17.20 4.37
C TYR A 98 -5.02 -17.19 5.74
N THR A 99 -6.32 -16.93 5.80
CA THR A 99 -7.09 -16.96 7.05
C THR A 99 -7.30 -18.37 7.59
N GLU A 100 -7.12 -19.36 6.76
CA GLU A 100 -7.08 -20.77 7.12
C GLU A 100 -5.79 -21.39 6.64
N ARG A 101 -5.15 -22.22 7.46
CA ARG A 101 -3.84 -22.79 7.14
C ARG A 101 -3.54 -24.06 7.94
N ILE A 102 -2.50 -24.74 7.53
CA ILE A 102 -1.81 -25.77 8.30
C ILE A 102 -0.37 -25.26 8.49
N LEU A 103 0.02 -25.02 9.74
CA LEU A 103 1.37 -24.56 10.07
C LEU A 103 2.39 -25.70 10.06
N ASP A 104 1.99 -26.89 10.49
CA ASP A 104 2.85 -28.08 10.41
C ASP A 104 2.79 -28.71 9.02
N GLU A 105 3.81 -28.46 8.21
CA GLU A 105 3.92 -29.03 6.84
C GLU A 105 3.94 -30.57 6.82
N LYS A 106 4.22 -31.23 7.96
CA LYS A 106 4.21 -32.69 8.09
C LYS A 106 2.87 -33.25 8.58
N SER A 107 1.89 -32.39 8.80
CA SER A 107 0.56 -32.81 9.24
C SER A 107 -0.08 -33.79 8.27
N THR A 108 -0.67 -34.85 8.80
CA THR A 108 -1.45 -35.82 8.01
C THR A 108 -2.68 -35.22 7.36
N TYR A 109 -3.12 -34.04 7.82
CA TYR A 109 -4.26 -33.30 7.27
C TYR A 109 -3.92 -32.42 6.07
N GLN A 110 -2.64 -32.29 5.69
CA GLN A 110 -2.18 -31.39 4.62
C GLN A 110 -2.90 -31.65 3.30
N GLN A 111 -3.05 -32.92 2.91
CA GLN A 111 -3.71 -33.29 1.66
C GLN A 111 -5.21 -32.95 1.71
N SER A 112 -5.90 -33.35 2.79
CA SER A 112 -7.34 -33.06 2.97
C SER A 112 -7.60 -31.56 3.01
N PHE A 113 -6.73 -30.80 3.68
CA PHE A 113 -6.82 -29.34 3.73
C PHE A 113 -6.66 -28.71 2.34
N SER A 114 -5.67 -29.16 1.54
CA SER A 114 -5.45 -28.65 0.20
C SER A 114 -6.64 -28.90 -0.73
N LEU A 115 -7.33 -30.02 -0.57
CA LEU A 115 -8.54 -30.35 -1.35
C LEU A 115 -9.75 -29.53 -0.91
N SER A 116 -9.84 -29.19 0.38
CA SER A 116 -10.98 -28.46 0.95
C SER A 116 -10.81 -26.94 0.82
N ASN A 117 -9.58 -26.45 0.78
CA ASN A 117 -9.23 -25.01 0.73
C ASN A 117 -8.59 -24.64 -0.62
N MET A 118 -9.38 -24.79 -1.69
CA MET A 118 -8.95 -24.31 -3.01
C MET A 118 -8.78 -22.79 -3.00
N GLN A 119 -7.64 -22.36 -3.50
CA GLN A 119 -7.36 -20.92 -3.62
C GLN A 119 -8.26 -20.29 -4.70
N PRO A 120 -8.71 -19.04 -4.52
CA PRO A 120 -9.48 -18.33 -5.53
C PRO A 120 -8.66 -18.18 -6.82
N ALA A 121 -9.32 -18.22 -7.96
CA ALA A 121 -8.64 -18.11 -9.26
C ALA A 121 -7.91 -16.77 -9.44
N GLY A 122 -8.45 -15.70 -8.87
CA GLY A 122 -7.94 -14.35 -9.07
C GLY A 122 -8.44 -13.75 -10.38
N LYS A 123 -8.00 -12.51 -10.66
CA LYS A 123 -8.36 -11.81 -11.89
C LYS A 123 -7.44 -12.23 -13.04
N SER A 124 -8.06 -12.46 -14.20
CA SER A 124 -7.40 -12.98 -15.40
C SER A 124 -7.11 -11.84 -16.38
N TYR A 125 -5.93 -11.87 -16.97
CA TYR A 125 -5.44 -10.93 -17.98
C TYR A 125 -4.99 -11.71 -19.21
N PRO A 126 -5.56 -11.43 -20.40
CA PRO A 126 -5.15 -12.12 -21.61
C PRO A 126 -3.70 -11.76 -21.97
N VAL A 127 -2.94 -12.77 -22.36
CA VAL A 127 -1.60 -12.60 -22.91
C VAL A 127 -1.72 -12.14 -24.34
N VAL A 128 -1.16 -10.97 -24.64
CA VAL A 128 -1.16 -10.39 -25.99
C VAL A 128 -0.05 -11.00 -26.84
N ALA A 129 1.12 -11.17 -26.23
CA ALA A 129 2.31 -11.74 -26.88
C ALA A 129 3.27 -12.32 -25.85
N TYR A 130 4.26 -13.06 -26.30
CA TYR A 130 5.40 -13.45 -25.51
C TYR A 130 6.66 -12.72 -25.97
N SER A 131 7.47 -12.25 -25.01
CA SER A 131 8.77 -11.66 -25.31
C SER A 131 9.76 -12.72 -25.83
N LYS A 132 10.90 -12.26 -26.37
CA LYS A 132 11.98 -13.18 -26.80
C LYS A 132 12.52 -14.04 -25.65
N GLU A 133 12.37 -13.57 -24.41
CA GLU A 133 12.74 -14.27 -23.18
C GLU A 133 11.59 -15.06 -22.55
N GLN A 134 10.54 -15.33 -23.32
CA GLN A 134 9.33 -16.07 -22.90
C GLN A 134 8.53 -15.37 -21.78
N GLY A 135 8.74 -14.07 -21.56
CA GLY A 135 7.89 -13.28 -20.65
C GLY A 135 6.51 -13.05 -21.25
N ALA A 136 5.45 -13.23 -20.46
CA ALA A 136 4.07 -12.99 -20.90
C ALA A 136 3.74 -11.49 -20.87
N ILE A 137 3.29 -10.95 -22.00
CA ILE A 137 2.96 -9.53 -22.14
C ILE A 137 1.45 -9.35 -22.05
N ILE A 138 1.01 -8.54 -21.07
CA ILE A 138 -0.41 -8.23 -20.82
C ILE A 138 -0.66 -6.73 -21.01
N ARG A 139 -1.84 -6.36 -21.52
CA ARG A 139 -2.26 -4.97 -21.63
C ARG A 139 -2.78 -4.47 -20.28
N ILE A 140 -2.26 -3.35 -19.81
CA ILE A 140 -2.63 -2.78 -18.52
C ILE A 140 -3.20 -1.35 -18.61
N THR A 141 -3.33 -0.79 -19.79
CA THR A 141 -3.79 0.58 -20.04
C THR A 141 -5.09 0.89 -19.31
N GLU A 142 -6.10 0.04 -19.47
CA GLU A 142 -7.42 0.24 -18.89
C GLU A 142 -7.34 0.30 -17.36
N TYR A 143 -6.61 -0.63 -16.72
CA TYR A 143 -6.46 -0.68 -15.26
C TYR A 143 -5.73 0.54 -14.68
N LEU A 144 -4.78 1.09 -15.44
CA LEU A 144 -4.11 2.33 -15.07
C LEU A 144 -5.04 3.54 -15.21
N MET A 145 -5.81 3.60 -16.29
CA MET A 145 -6.67 4.74 -16.63
C MET A 145 -7.94 4.78 -15.78
N THR A 146 -8.59 3.64 -15.55
CA THR A 146 -9.84 3.57 -14.77
C THR A 146 -9.60 3.31 -13.28
N GLY A 147 -8.52 2.62 -12.96
CA GLY A 147 -8.24 2.16 -11.59
C GLY A 147 -8.99 0.90 -11.20
N ASP A 148 -9.80 0.36 -12.11
CA ASP A 148 -10.56 -0.84 -11.83
C ASP A 148 -9.63 -2.00 -11.47
N ASP A 149 -9.97 -2.67 -10.38
CA ASP A 149 -9.30 -3.85 -9.80
C ASP A 149 -7.87 -3.66 -9.27
N TRP A 150 -7.06 -2.78 -9.84
CA TRP A 150 -5.66 -2.62 -9.45
C TRP A 150 -5.45 -1.48 -8.46
N PHE A 151 -6.09 -0.34 -8.75
CA PHE A 151 -5.80 0.93 -8.09
C PHE A 151 -7.08 1.73 -7.95
N SER A 152 -8.10 1.11 -7.37
CA SER A 152 -9.36 1.79 -7.07
C SER A 152 -9.21 2.69 -5.83
N TYR A 153 -9.99 3.72 -5.79
CA TYR A 153 -10.23 4.51 -4.59
C TYR A 153 -11.73 4.72 -4.45
N ASN A 154 -12.21 4.41 -3.29
CA ASN A 154 -13.64 4.55 -2.99
C ASN A 154 -13.82 5.86 -2.22
N ASP A 155 -14.38 6.86 -2.90
CA ASP A 155 -14.77 8.10 -2.27
C ASP A 155 -16.16 8.51 -2.76
N SER A 156 -17.03 8.83 -1.82
CA SER A 156 -18.40 9.24 -2.10
C SER A 156 -18.51 10.56 -2.89
N PHE A 157 -17.43 11.32 -2.96
CA PHE A 157 -17.35 12.60 -3.68
C PHE A 157 -16.90 12.46 -5.14
N ILE A 158 -16.27 11.33 -5.50
CA ILE A 158 -15.77 11.07 -6.84
C ILE A 158 -16.82 10.22 -7.55
N ARG A 159 -17.53 10.80 -8.52
CA ARG A 159 -18.62 10.09 -9.17
C ARG A 159 -18.20 9.42 -10.46
N SER A 160 -17.97 10.14 -11.50
CA SER A 160 -17.69 9.54 -12.79
C SER A 160 -16.25 9.78 -13.23
N LEU A 161 -15.58 8.73 -13.65
CA LEU A 161 -14.31 8.84 -14.35
C LEU A 161 -14.55 9.39 -15.75
N VAL A 162 -13.65 10.25 -16.23
CA VAL A 162 -13.62 10.77 -17.61
C VAL A 162 -12.36 10.21 -18.29
N PRO A 163 -12.41 8.98 -18.82
CA PRO A 163 -11.22 8.28 -19.32
C PRO A 163 -10.53 9.02 -20.46
N GLU A 164 -11.29 9.76 -21.26
CA GLU A 164 -10.81 10.49 -22.44
C GLU A 164 -9.83 11.62 -22.08
N LEU A 165 -9.95 12.16 -20.85
CA LEU A 165 -9.06 13.17 -20.31
C LEU A 165 -7.89 12.56 -19.53
N SER A 166 -7.99 11.29 -19.15
CA SER A 166 -6.96 10.63 -18.33
C SER A 166 -5.69 10.37 -19.14
N GLU A 167 -4.53 10.54 -18.51
CA GLU A 167 -3.24 10.43 -19.17
C GLU A 167 -2.17 9.80 -18.27
N ILE A 168 -1.25 9.08 -18.89
CA ILE A 168 -0.07 8.53 -18.17
C ILE A 168 1.01 9.58 -18.18
N MET A 169 1.36 10.06 -16.99
CA MET A 169 2.34 11.14 -16.80
C MET A 169 3.77 10.62 -16.79
N LYS A 170 3.99 9.45 -16.17
CA LYS A 170 5.33 8.91 -15.97
C LYS A 170 5.29 7.40 -15.77
N ILE A 171 6.27 6.72 -16.33
CA ILE A 171 6.59 5.33 -16.05
C ILE A 171 8.01 5.32 -15.48
N HIS A 172 8.19 4.73 -14.31
CA HIS A 172 9.49 4.72 -13.65
C HIS A 172 9.85 3.31 -13.17
N PRO A 173 10.81 2.64 -13.83
CA PRO A 173 11.37 1.39 -13.34
C PRO A 173 12.28 1.65 -12.15
N PHE A 174 12.16 0.83 -11.11
CA PHE A 174 13.03 0.88 -9.94
C PHE A 174 13.53 -0.51 -9.58
N LYS A 175 14.45 -0.59 -8.63
CA LYS A 175 15.17 -1.84 -8.29
C LYS A 175 14.28 -3.05 -8.05
N GLU A 176 13.10 -2.85 -7.48
CA GLU A 176 12.20 -3.93 -7.06
C GLU A 176 10.94 -4.04 -7.94
N GLY A 177 10.75 -3.13 -8.89
CA GLY A 177 9.52 -3.12 -9.68
C GLY A 177 9.40 -1.97 -10.67
N VAL A 178 8.16 -1.53 -10.88
CA VAL A 178 7.81 -0.41 -11.75
C VAL A 178 6.68 0.40 -11.12
N SER A 179 6.72 1.72 -11.30
CA SER A 179 5.64 2.62 -10.92
C SER A 179 5.10 3.39 -12.12
N PHE A 180 3.81 3.71 -12.06
CA PHE A 180 3.07 4.44 -13.09
C PHE A 180 2.38 5.63 -12.42
N THR A 181 2.73 6.84 -12.80
CA THR A 181 1.99 8.05 -12.38
C THR A 181 0.96 8.38 -13.45
N VAL A 182 -0.29 8.36 -13.07
CA VAL A 182 -1.44 8.57 -13.96
C VAL A 182 -2.25 9.76 -13.45
N ARG A 183 -2.62 10.66 -14.34
CA ARG A 183 -3.59 11.70 -14.05
C ARG A 183 -4.96 11.24 -14.53
N ARG A 184 -5.88 11.07 -13.59
CA ARG A 184 -7.27 10.69 -13.85
C ARG A 184 -8.17 11.87 -13.63
N TYR A 185 -9.19 12.03 -14.48
CA TYR A 185 -10.19 13.09 -14.33
C TYR A 185 -11.52 12.49 -13.89
N HIS A 186 -12.12 13.12 -12.90
CA HIS A 186 -13.40 12.72 -12.35
C HIS A 186 -14.40 13.86 -12.44
N GLY A 187 -15.61 13.55 -12.90
CA GLY A 187 -16.73 14.49 -12.87
C GLY A 187 -17.10 14.79 -11.40
N VAL A 188 -17.21 16.06 -11.12
CA VAL A 188 -17.66 16.57 -9.82
C VAL A 188 -18.94 17.36 -10.05
N GLU A 189 -20.02 16.92 -9.42
CA GLU A 189 -21.25 17.71 -9.41
C GLU A 189 -21.14 18.78 -8.32
N ALA A 190 -21.67 19.97 -8.61
CA ALA A 190 -21.76 21.08 -7.67
C ALA A 190 -22.77 20.74 -6.56
N GLU A 191 -22.42 19.86 -5.66
CA GLU A 191 -23.22 19.57 -4.47
C GLU A 191 -22.63 20.27 -3.24
N ARG A 192 -23.52 20.68 -2.37
CA ARG A 192 -23.17 21.25 -1.08
C ARG A 192 -22.84 20.11 -0.13
N TYR A 193 -21.56 19.89 0.12
CA TYR A 193 -21.15 18.92 1.11
C TYR A 193 -21.03 19.56 2.48
N MET A 194 -21.75 19.01 3.43
CA MET A 194 -21.62 19.36 4.84
C MET A 194 -20.52 18.49 5.44
N LEU A 195 -19.27 18.97 5.42
CA LEU A 195 -18.18 18.39 6.17
C LEU A 195 -18.19 18.99 7.59
N SER A 196 -18.70 18.24 8.55
CA SER A 196 -18.90 18.67 9.93
C SER A 196 -19.79 19.94 10.05
N SER A 197 -19.27 21.09 10.44
CA SER A 197 -20.01 22.34 10.57
C SER A 197 -19.84 23.33 9.40
N SER A 198 -19.07 22.94 8.37
CA SER A 198 -18.74 23.81 7.23
C SER A 198 -19.25 23.24 5.92
N ALA A 199 -19.95 24.05 5.13
CA ALA A 199 -20.32 23.71 3.76
C ALA A 199 -19.13 24.02 2.84
N VAL A 200 -18.63 23.01 2.13
CA VAL A 200 -17.64 23.18 1.08
C VAL A 200 -18.35 23.14 -0.26
N LEU A 201 -18.21 24.19 -1.05
CA LEU A 201 -18.66 24.22 -2.44
C LEU A 201 -17.54 23.65 -3.31
N LEU A 202 -17.82 22.51 -3.95
CA LEU A 202 -16.94 21.97 -4.97
C LEU A 202 -17.21 22.69 -6.30
N PRO A 203 -16.17 23.04 -7.06
CA PRO A 203 -16.36 23.58 -8.41
C PRO A 203 -17.00 22.51 -9.30
N GLU A 204 -17.92 22.93 -10.14
CA GLU A 204 -18.50 22.08 -11.19
C GLU A 204 -17.46 21.80 -12.26
N GLY A 205 -17.36 20.56 -12.72
CA GLY A 205 -16.46 20.18 -13.80
C GLY A 205 -15.70 18.89 -13.55
N SER A 206 -14.61 18.69 -14.30
CA SER A 206 -13.76 17.52 -14.20
C SER A 206 -12.50 17.84 -13.40
N MET A 207 -12.35 17.18 -12.24
CA MET A 207 -11.23 17.37 -11.33
C MET A 207 -10.13 16.34 -11.58
N PRO A 208 -8.85 16.77 -11.70
CA PRO A 208 -7.74 15.85 -11.87
C PRO A 208 -7.31 15.26 -10.52
N LEU A 209 -6.98 13.96 -10.56
CA LEU A 209 -6.27 13.25 -9.50
C LEU A 209 -5.00 12.62 -10.08
N GLU A 210 -3.85 12.91 -9.51
CA GLU A 210 -2.61 12.22 -9.83
C GLU A 210 -2.42 11.04 -8.87
N VAL A 211 -2.35 9.85 -9.45
CA VAL A 211 -2.24 8.59 -8.72
C VAL A 211 -0.96 7.90 -9.14
N THR A 212 -0.11 7.51 -8.20
CA THR A 212 1.02 6.62 -8.48
C THR A 212 0.68 5.20 -8.09
N CYS A 213 0.74 4.33 -9.08
CA CYS A 213 0.50 2.91 -9.01
C CYS A 213 1.84 2.17 -8.98
N VAL A 214 2.01 1.18 -8.12
CA VAL A 214 3.27 0.44 -7.93
C VAL A 214 3.03 -1.05 -8.10
N VAL A 215 3.85 -1.68 -8.90
CA VAL A 215 3.97 -3.14 -9.00
C VAL A 215 5.37 -3.53 -8.52
N ARG A 216 5.45 -4.18 -7.36
CA ARG A 216 6.72 -4.52 -6.71
C ARG A 216 6.86 -6.02 -6.54
N LEU A 217 7.99 -6.57 -6.96
CA LEU A 217 8.35 -7.97 -6.74
C LEU A 217 8.76 -8.18 -5.28
N LEU A 218 8.11 -9.11 -4.59
CA LEU A 218 8.45 -9.42 -3.21
C LEU A 218 9.64 -10.39 -3.13
N PRO A 219 10.48 -10.30 -2.07
CA PRO A 219 11.59 -11.22 -1.86
C PRO A 219 11.13 -12.68 -1.77
N LEU A 220 11.99 -13.61 -2.21
CA LEU A 220 11.76 -15.06 -2.04
C LEU A 220 11.92 -15.53 -0.59
N LYS A 221 12.52 -14.70 0.25
CA LYS A 221 12.87 -15.05 1.62
C LYS A 221 11.60 -15.43 2.38
N ARG A 222 11.55 -16.68 2.83
CA ARG A 222 10.53 -17.16 3.76
C ARG A 222 10.89 -16.66 5.15
N ASP A 223 10.32 -15.53 5.54
CA ASP A 223 10.46 -15.10 6.92
C ASP A 223 9.77 -16.11 7.84
N GLN A 224 10.42 -16.36 8.97
CA GLN A 224 9.83 -17.21 9.98
C GLN A 224 8.57 -16.53 10.51
N ILE A 225 7.47 -17.24 10.43
CA ILE A 225 6.21 -16.87 11.06
C ILE A 225 6.46 -16.76 12.56
N ARG A 226 6.00 -15.65 13.17
CA ARG A 226 6.01 -15.49 14.63
C ARG A 226 4.59 -15.41 15.13
N LEU A 227 4.24 -16.36 15.98
CA LEU A 227 2.94 -16.38 16.63
C LEU A 227 2.87 -15.28 17.70
N ALA A 228 1.67 -14.78 17.91
CA ALA A 228 1.41 -13.75 18.89
C ALA A 228 1.49 -14.34 20.31
N ASP A 229 2.06 -13.56 21.22
CA ASP A 229 2.01 -13.84 22.65
C ASP A 229 1.18 -12.72 23.31
N TYR A 230 0.10 -13.08 24.00
CA TYR A 230 -0.81 -12.11 24.62
C TYR A 230 -0.12 -11.19 25.65
N ARG A 231 1.04 -11.58 26.15
CA ARG A 231 1.87 -10.77 27.08
C ARG A 231 2.55 -9.60 26.41
N ILE A 232 2.68 -9.63 25.09
CA ILE A 232 3.37 -8.62 24.32
C ILE A 232 2.36 -7.95 23.38
N PRO A 233 2.16 -6.63 23.49
CA PRO A 233 1.09 -5.93 22.78
C PRO A 233 1.45 -5.63 21.30
N TYR A 234 1.58 -6.68 20.49
CA TYR A 234 1.71 -6.54 19.04
C TYR A 234 0.35 -6.43 18.33
N ARG A 235 0.35 -5.81 17.18
CA ARG A 235 -0.72 -5.95 16.20
C ARG A 235 -0.63 -7.31 15.53
N THR A 236 -1.76 -7.90 15.21
CA THR A 236 -1.82 -9.30 14.79
C THR A 236 -2.71 -9.49 13.57
N LEU A 237 -2.43 -10.55 12.82
CA LEU A 237 -3.34 -11.15 11.83
C LEU A 237 -3.81 -12.49 12.38
N SER A 238 -5.11 -12.63 12.59
CA SER A 238 -5.71 -13.87 13.05
C SER A 238 -5.89 -14.86 11.90
N PHE A 239 -5.77 -16.14 12.21
CA PHE A 239 -6.00 -17.25 11.29
C PHE A 239 -6.48 -18.47 12.05
N LYS A 240 -6.99 -19.46 11.32
CA LYS A 240 -7.40 -20.77 11.83
C LYS A 240 -6.38 -21.82 11.44
N ASP A 241 -5.80 -22.53 12.41
CA ASP A 241 -4.85 -23.62 12.19
C ASP A 241 -5.52 -24.97 12.41
N TYR A 242 -5.39 -25.86 11.43
CA TYR A 242 -5.93 -27.22 11.47
C TYR A 242 -4.88 -28.28 11.84
N SER A 243 -3.64 -27.88 12.17
CA SER A 243 -2.56 -28.79 12.50
C SER A 243 -2.36 -29.01 14.01
N GLN A 244 -2.80 -28.08 14.85
CA GLN A 244 -2.50 -28.12 16.29
C GLN A 244 -3.40 -29.07 17.07
N ASN A 245 -4.63 -29.30 16.63
CA ASN A 245 -5.59 -30.15 17.31
C ASN A 245 -6.24 -31.15 16.34
N PRO A 246 -6.24 -32.46 16.64
CA PRO A 246 -6.81 -33.46 15.72
C PRO A 246 -8.34 -33.44 15.65
N TYR A 247 -9.03 -32.73 16.52
CA TYR A 247 -10.49 -32.72 16.61
C TYR A 247 -11.16 -31.43 16.20
N CYS A 248 -10.41 -30.30 16.25
CA CYS A 248 -10.98 -28.99 15.90
C CYS A 248 -9.90 -28.04 15.43
N MET A 249 -10.33 -27.01 14.70
CA MET A 249 -9.46 -25.89 14.34
C MET A 249 -9.11 -25.07 15.58
N VAL A 250 -7.91 -24.49 15.60
CA VAL A 250 -7.42 -23.59 16.64
C VAL A 250 -7.27 -22.18 16.05
N GLU A 251 -7.86 -21.20 16.72
CA GLU A 251 -7.61 -19.79 16.34
C GLU A 251 -6.27 -19.35 16.93
N ASP A 252 -5.43 -18.82 16.06
CA ASP A 252 -4.12 -18.29 16.42
C ASP A 252 -3.88 -16.97 15.66
N SER A 253 -2.77 -16.31 15.96
CA SER A 253 -2.46 -15.02 15.36
C SER A 253 -0.97 -14.86 15.09
N LEU A 254 -0.65 -14.21 13.98
CA LEU A 254 0.70 -13.76 13.64
C LEU A 254 0.92 -12.34 14.13
N ILE A 255 2.10 -12.03 14.65
CA ILE A 255 2.48 -10.65 14.88
C ILE A 255 2.80 -9.92 13.57
N LEU A 256 2.45 -8.64 13.52
CA LEU A 256 2.91 -7.75 12.46
C LEU A 256 4.29 -7.21 12.81
N ARG A 257 5.23 -7.31 11.88
CA ARG A 257 6.62 -6.87 12.10
C ARG A 257 7.33 -6.53 10.80
N TRP A 258 8.34 -5.69 10.90
CA TRP A 258 9.28 -5.45 9.79
C TRP A 258 10.37 -6.52 9.72
N ASP A 259 10.90 -6.75 8.52
CA ASP A 259 12.19 -7.39 8.36
C ASP A 259 13.30 -6.36 8.65
N MET A 260 13.94 -6.52 9.81
CA MET A 260 15.02 -5.66 10.28
C MET A 260 16.41 -6.18 9.90
N SER A 261 16.52 -7.02 8.86
CA SER A 261 17.82 -7.47 8.32
C SER A 261 18.63 -6.35 7.68
N GLN A 262 17.95 -5.26 7.30
CA GLN A 262 18.54 -4.02 6.82
C GLN A 262 17.88 -2.83 7.53
N PRO A 263 18.59 -1.70 7.68
CA PRO A 263 18.01 -0.49 8.26
C PRO A 263 16.77 -0.03 7.47
N LEU A 264 15.72 0.34 8.20
CA LEU A 264 14.51 0.91 7.63
C LEU A 264 14.66 2.43 7.51
N ALA A 265 14.64 2.94 6.28
CA ALA A 265 14.71 4.38 6.02
C ALA A 265 13.30 4.98 5.91
N PHE A 266 13.00 5.94 6.78
CA PHE A 266 11.83 6.79 6.69
C PHE A 266 12.17 8.03 5.86
N TYR A 267 11.45 8.25 4.77
CA TYR A 267 11.59 9.42 3.92
C TYR A 267 10.56 10.47 4.34
N VAL A 268 11.03 11.68 4.64
CA VAL A 268 10.17 12.82 4.98
C VAL A 268 9.96 13.67 3.74
N ASP A 269 8.71 13.99 3.43
CA ASP A 269 8.32 14.77 2.26
C ASP A 269 9.00 16.15 2.21
N THR A 270 9.30 16.61 1.01
CA THR A 270 9.80 17.96 0.75
C THR A 270 8.80 19.06 1.12
N LEU A 271 7.50 18.73 1.17
CA LEU A 271 6.44 19.66 1.61
C LEU A 271 6.38 19.80 3.12
N PHE A 272 7.06 18.93 3.87
CA PHE A 272 7.10 19.03 5.32
C PHE A 272 7.83 20.30 5.76
N PRO A 273 7.27 21.11 6.69
CA PRO A 273 7.92 22.31 7.16
C PRO A 273 9.29 22.02 7.76
N LYS A 274 10.33 22.66 7.23
CA LYS A 274 11.72 22.37 7.59
C LYS A 274 12.02 22.55 9.09
N GLU A 275 11.30 23.46 9.74
CA GLU A 275 11.44 23.73 11.17
C GLU A 275 11.08 22.53 12.07
N TYR A 276 10.26 21.61 11.57
CA TYR A 276 9.81 20.40 12.29
C TYR A 276 10.60 19.16 11.92
N PHE A 277 11.44 19.21 10.89
CA PHE A 277 12.19 18.04 10.42
C PHE A 277 13.01 17.39 11.53
N GLN A 278 13.66 18.20 12.38
CA GLN A 278 14.46 17.68 13.48
C GLN A 278 13.60 16.94 14.53
N ALA A 279 12.43 17.48 14.87
CA ALA A 279 11.51 16.83 15.80
C ALA A 279 10.97 15.49 15.24
N VAL A 280 10.66 15.44 13.94
CA VAL A 280 10.27 14.22 13.25
C VAL A 280 11.40 13.19 13.28
N LYS A 281 12.62 13.62 12.95
CA LYS A 281 13.80 12.75 12.96
C LYS A 281 14.04 12.15 14.35
N GLU A 282 14.04 12.99 15.38
CA GLU A 282 14.25 12.54 16.77
C GLU A 282 13.13 11.60 17.24
N GLY A 283 11.87 11.85 16.85
CA GLY A 283 10.74 10.98 17.16
C GLY A 283 10.86 9.60 16.53
N VAL A 284 11.29 9.50 15.27
CA VAL A 284 11.54 8.22 14.61
C VAL A 284 12.73 7.50 15.22
N GLU A 285 13.87 8.20 15.36
CA GLU A 285 15.13 7.63 15.79
C GLU A 285 15.16 7.29 17.29
N ALA A 286 14.21 7.79 18.10
CA ALA A 286 14.05 7.42 19.50
C ALA A 286 13.94 5.89 19.70
N TRP A 287 13.33 5.19 18.75
CA TRP A 287 13.19 3.73 18.76
C TRP A 287 14.53 2.99 18.61
N ASN A 288 15.57 3.64 18.06
CA ASN A 288 16.90 3.03 17.96
C ASN A 288 17.46 2.62 19.31
N THR A 289 17.07 3.31 20.40
CA THR A 289 17.45 2.92 21.76
C THR A 289 16.89 1.53 22.12
N ALA A 290 15.65 1.23 21.76
CA ALA A 290 15.04 -0.07 22.00
C ALA A 290 15.66 -1.15 21.10
N PHE A 291 15.89 -0.85 19.82
CA PHE A 291 16.54 -1.75 18.89
C PHE A 291 17.98 -2.08 19.30
N HIS A 292 18.73 -1.09 19.77
CA HIS A 292 20.09 -1.29 20.27
C HIS A 292 20.11 -2.26 21.46
N LYS A 293 19.15 -2.14 22.40
CA LYS A 293 19.01 -3.11 23.51
C LYS A 293 18.66 -4.52 23.02
N ALA A 294 18.02 -4.63 21.87
CA ALA A 294 17.72 -5.90 21.21
C ALA A 294 18.87 -6.42 20.31
N GLY A 295 20.02 -5.73 20.27
CA GLY A 295 21.19 -6.09 19.48
C GLY A 295 21.14 -5.65 18.01
N ILE A 296 20.21 -4.76 17.65
CA ILE A 296 20.09 -4.22 16.29
C ILE A 296 20.58 -2.76 16.32
N HIS A 297 21.65 -2.48 15.58
CA HIS A 297 22.23 -1.14 15.50
C HIS A 297 21.69 -0.39 14.27
N ASP A 298 21.48 0.92 14.40
CA ASP A 298 21.03 1.81 13.33
C ASP A 298 19.77 1.30 12.59
N ALA A 299 18.83 0.75 13.35
CA ALA A 299 17.64 0.10 12.83
C ALA A 299 16.76 1.05 12.00
N LEU A 300 16.57 2.27 12.49
CA LEU A 300 15.77 3.30 11.84
C LEU A 300 16.64 4.49 11.42
N GLN A 301 16.44 4.93 10.20
CA GLN A 301 17.10 6.10 9.62
C GLN A 301 16.07 7.07 9.08
N VAL A 302 16.30 8.37 9.22
CA VAL A 302 15.43 9.39 8.63
C VAL A 302 16.19 10.14 7.55
N ARG A 303 15.56 10.27 6.40
CA ARG A 303 16.09 10.98 5.24
C ARG A 303 15.07 12.01 4.75
N TYR A 304 15.56 13.20 4.42
CA TYR A 304 14.71 14.17 3.75
C TYR A 304 14.57 13.75 2.28
N ALA A 305 13.34 13.62 1.79
CA ALA A 305 13.10 13.28 0.41
C ALA A 305 13.58 14.42 -0.50
N ASP A 306 14.16 14.08 -1.63
CA ASP A 306 14.42 15.03 -2.70
C ASP A 306 13.30 14.94 -3.77
N ARG A 307 13.37 15.83 -4.76
CA ARG A 307 12.34 15.86 -5.84
C ARG A 307 12.37 14.62 -6.76
N LYS A 308 13.40 13.76 -6.63
CA LYS A 308 13.54 12.54 -7.43
C LYS A 308 12.87 11.35 -6.74
N ILE A 309 12.62 11.44 -5.44
CA ILE A 309 11.97 10.40 -4.66
C ILE A 309 10.48 10.35 -5.04
N ILE A 310 10.03 9.18 -5.43
CA ILE A 310 8.61 8.89 -5.64
C ILE A 310 8.08 8.26 -4.34
N PRO A 311 7.17 8.94 -3.62
CA PRO A 311 6.71 8.48 -2.30
C PRO A 311 6.16 7.06 -2.31
N ALA A 312 5.35 6.71 -3.31
CA ALA A 312 4.73 5.39 -3.43
C ALA A 312 5.75 4.23 -3.57
N GLU A 313 6.96 4.50 -4.08
CA GLU A 313 8.02 3.50 -4.21
C GLU A 313 8.75 3.24 -2.89
N GLN A 314 8.69 4.16 -1.94
CA GLN A 314 9.39 4.02 -0.67
C GLN A 314 8.62 3.11 0.27
N ARG A 315 9.34 2.30 1.05
CA ARG A 315 8.72 1.41 2.04
C ARG A 315 8.13 2.19 3.22
N ALA A 316 8.78 3.24 3.66
CA ALA A 316 8.30 4.09 4.75
C ALA A 316 8.37 5.56 4.35
N PHE A 317 7.26 6.27 4.43
CA PHE A 317 7.15 7.67 4.02
C PHE A 317 6.31 8.48 5.00
N ILE A 318 6.81 9.68 5.33
CA ILE A 318 6.14 10.66 6.20
C ILE A 318 5.80 11.87 5.36
N SER A 319 4.52 12.21 5.24
CA SER A 319 4.03 13.33 4.47
C SER A 319 3.34 14.38 5.34
N TYR A 320 3.21 15.57 4.78
CA TYR A 320 2.50 16.69 5.38
C TYR A 320 1.34 17.12 4.49
N ASP A 321 0.15 17.26 5.08
CA ASP A 321 -1.05 17.62 4.34
C ASP A 321 -1.79 18.76 5.03
N LEU A 322 -2.08 19.82 4.26
CA LEU A 322 -2.80 21.00 4.76
C LEU A 322 -4.26 20.74 5.13
N ARG A 323 -4.85 19.66 4.65
CA ARG A 323 -6.29 19.38 4.74
C ARG A 323 -6.65 18.34 5.79
N ILE A 324 -5.72 17.45 6.15
CA ILE A 324 -5.96 16.45 7.18
C ILE A 324 -6.00 17.15 8.55
N PRO A 325 -7.06 16.97 9.37
CA PRO A 325 -7.14 17.63 10.66
C PRO A 325 -6.28 16.98 11.75
N GLY A 326 -5.75 15.78 11.52
CA GLY A 326 -5.02 14.99 12.49
C GLY A 326 -3.85 14.23 11.89
N ILE A 327 -3.52 13.09 12.49
CA ILE A 327 -2.55 12.14 11.95
C ILE A 327 -3.29 10.93 11.39
N LYS A 328 -2.80 10.42 10.24
CA LYS A 328 -3.23 9.15 9.66
C LYS A 328 -2.03 8.28 9.40
N SER A 329 -2.10 7.05 9.87
CA SER A 329 -1.07 6.04 9.65
C SER A 329 -1.66 4.79 9.01
N ASP A 330 -1.06 4.34 7.91
CA ASP A 330 -1.46 3.17 7.16
C ASP A 330 -0.24 2.29 6.86
N PHE A 331 -0.46 0.98 6.69
CA PHE A 331 0.59 0.06 6.27
C PHE A 331 0.01 -1.10 5.48
N ILE A 332 0.85 -1.67 4.63
CA ILE A 332 0.58 -2.90 3.90
C ILE A 332 1.39 -4.01 4.54
N CYS A 333 0.77 -5.14 4.82
CA CYS A 333 1.44 -6.31 5.36
C CYS A 333 1.24 -7.53 4.48
N HIS A 334 2.20 -8.44 4.55
CA HIS A 334 2.14 -9.72 3.87
C HIS A 334 1.18 -10.65 4.62
N PRO A 335 0.07 -11.11 3.99
CA PRO A 335 -0.98 -11.84 4.71
C PRO A 335 -0.54 -13.22 5.20
N ARG A 336 0.51 -13.82 4.62
CA ARG A 336 1.05 -15.12 5.03
C ARG A 336 2.02 -15.04 6.20
N THR A 337 2.85 -14.00 6.26
CA THR A 337 3.97 -13.91 7.21
C THR A 337 3.78 -12.88 8.32
N GLY A 338 2.87 -11.91 8.12
CA GLY A 338 2.75 -10.76 9.00
C GLY A 338 3.85 -9.70 8.79
N GLU A 339 4.73 -9.85 7.78
CA GLU A 339 5.73 -8.85 7.47
C GLU A 339 5.08 -7.54 7.01
N ILE A 340 5.48 -6.44 7.62
CA ILE A 340 5.07 -5.11 7.15
C ILE A 340 5.94 -4.75 5.94
N LEU A 341 5.31 -4.54 4.79
CA LEU A 341 5.96 -4.29 3.51
C LEU A 341 6.19 -2.80 3.28
N SER A 342 5.19 -1.99 3.60
CA SER A 342 5.25 -0.54 3.46
C SER A 342 4.36 0.15 4.48
N CYS A 343 4.69 1.41 4.83
CA CYS A 343 3.86 2.24 5.69
C CYS A 343 3.86 3.71 5.24
N ARG A 344 2.80 4.41 5.63
CA ARG A 344 2.60 5.83 5.39
C ARG A 344 2.18 6.50 6.68
N LEU A 345 2.76 7.67 6.95
CA LEU A 345 2.39 8.55 8.06
C LEU A 345 2.06 9.92 7.49
N ASN A 346 0.79 10.29 7.52
CA ASN A 346 0.32 11.58 7.02
C ASN A 346 -0.01 12.50 8.19
N ILE A 347 0.69 13.62 8.29
CA ILE A 347 0.54 14.59 9.37
C ILE A 347 -0.20 15.81 8.83
N GLY A 348 -1.34 16.12 9.43
CA GLY A 348 -2.19 17.22 9.03
C GLY A 348 -1.74 18.55 9.62
N HIS A 349 -1.93 19.63 8.87
CA HIS A 349 -1.58 21.00 9.29
C HIS A 349 -2.28 21.43 10.60
N GLY A 350 -3.55 21.06 10.78
CA GLY A 350 -4.32 21.41 11.99
C GLY A 350 -3.94 20.59 13.23
N PHE A 351 -3.17 19.52 13.07
CA PHE A 351 -2.83 18.59 14.14
C PHE A 351 -2.15 19.26 15.32
N LEU A 352 -1.07 20.04 15.06
CA LEU A 352 -0.28 20.69 16.11
C LEU A 352 -1.09 21.70 16.92
N LYS A 353 -1.97 22.47 16.24
CA LYS A 353 -2.86 23.40 16.96
C LYS A 353 -3.78 22.65 17.93
N GLY A 354 -4.40 21.56 17.49
CA GLY A 354 -5.25 20.74 18.35
C GLY A 354 -4.48 20.19 19.56
N LYS A 355 -3.28 19.68 19.35
CA LYS A 355 -2.42 19.17 20.43
C LYS A 355 -1.98 20.26 21.41
N LEU A 356 -1.66 21.45 20.93
CA LEU A 356 -1.34 22.59 21.80
C LEU A 356 -2.55 23.03 22.65
N ASP A 357 -3.73 23.07 22.06
CA ASP A 357 -4.96 23.40 22.77
C ASP A 357 -5.26 22.34 23.86
N ASP A 358 -5.16 21.04 23.56
CA ASP A 358 -5.33 19.96 24.52
C ASP A 358 -4.26 20.00 25.63
N TYR A 359 -3.01 20.30 25.28
CA TYR A 359 -1.91 20.42 26.24
C TYR A 359 -2.11 21.63 27.16
N LEU A 360 -2.53 22.77 26.63
CA LEU A 360 -2.87 23.96 27.42
C LEU A 360 -3.97 23.64 28.44
N LEU A 361 -5.02 22.93 28.03
CA LEU A 361 -6.13 22.57 28.93
C LEU A 361 -5.70 21.57 29.99
N SER A 362 -4.81 20.64 29.67
CA SER A 362 -4.42 19.54 30.57
C SER A 362 -3.25 19.88 31.47
N CYS A 363 -2.25 20.61 30.95
CA CYS A 363 -0.96 20.82 31.56
C CYS A 363 -0.59 22.31 31.74
N GLY A 364 -1.39 23.23 31.21
CA GLY A 364 -1.06 24.67 31.20
C GLY A 364 -0.81 25.25 32.58
N ALA A 365 -1.52 24.75 33.62
CA ALA A 365 -1.29 25.23 34.99
C ALA A 365 0.10 24.85 35.56
N SER A 366 0.77 23.85 34.97
CA SER A 366 2.05 23.32 35.43
C SER A 366 3.23 23.68 34.53
N ASP A 367 2.97 24.10 33.28
CA ASP A 367 4.00 24.47 32.30
C ASP A 367 3.94 25.96 31.95
N SER A 368 4.89 26.71 32.48
CA SER A 368 4.97 28.16 32.28
C SER A 368 5.22 28.57 30.82
N ARG A 369 5.78 27.69 30.00
CA ARG A 369 6.07 27.98 28.59
C ARG A 369 4.78 28.15 27.79
N ILE A 370 3.79 27.27 27.98
CA ILE A 370 2.52 27.34 27.27
C ILE A 370 1.61 28.45 27.82
N LEU A 371 1.76 28.81 29.11
CA LEU A 371 1.06 29.94 29.71
C LEU A 371 1.57 31.28 29.19
N ALA A 372 2.91 31.39 28.98
CA ALA A 372 3.53 32.59 28.44
C ALA A 372 3.23 32.78 26.94
N ASP A 373 3.27 31.69 26.17
CA ASP A 373 2.96 31.67 24.75
C ASP A 373 2.19 30.40 24.39
N ARG A 374 0.91 30.54 24.09
CA ARG A 374 0.03 29.45 23.68
C ARG A 374 0.56 28.67 22.46
N TYR A 375 1.36 29.32 21.62
CA TYR A 375 1.97 28.73 20.43
C TYR A 375 3.48 28.58 20.59
N SER A 376 3.92 28.26 21.81
CA SER A 376 5.34 28.00 22.10
C SER A 376 5.93 26.98 21.14
N LYS A 377 6.89 27.41 20.33
CA LYS A 377 7.57 26.55 19.35
C LYS A 377 8.38 25.43 19.98
N GLU A 378 8.80 25.62 21.21
CA GLU A 378 9.49 24.57 21.98
C GLU A 378 8.52 23.46 22.35
N VAL A 379 7.36 23.82 22.96
CA VAL A 379 6.32 22.86 23.33
C VAL A 379 5.75 22.16 22.08
N GLU A 380 5.53 22.92 21.01
CA GLU A 380 5.05 22.39 19.72
C GLU A 380 5.98 21.28 19.18
N LYS A 381 7.29 21.48 19.21
CA LYS A 381 8.27 20.48 18.76
C LYS A 381 8.33 19.25 19.66
N GLU A 382 8.25 19.45 20.99
CA GLU A 382 8.19 18.34 21.95
C GLU A 382 6.93 17.49 21.73
N LEU A 383 5.77 18.12 21.56
CA LEU A 383 4.50 17.41 21.31
C LEU A 383 4.56 16.66 19.98
N LEU A 384 5.11 17.27 18.93
CA LEU A 384 5.29 16.60 17.64
C LEU A 384 6.21 15.39 17.76
N GLN A 385 7.36 15.54 18.42
CA GLN A 385 8.32 14.45 18.62
C GLN A 385 7.67 13.28 19.36
N ASN A 386 6.94 13.55 20.44
CA ASN A 386 6.26 12.51 21.22
C ASN A 386 5.22 11.77 20.38
N GLU A 387 4.41 12.49 19.61
CA GLU A 387 3.40 11.90 18.76
C GLU A 387 4.00 11.06 17.63
N ILE A 388 5.05 11.56 17.00
CA ILE A 388 5.81 10.78 16.01
C ILE A 388 6.35 9.50 16.62
N THR A 389 6.91 9.57 17.82
CA THR A 389 7.43 8.39 18.53
C THR A 389 6.32 7.35 18.74
N GLU A 390 5.12 7.79 19.15
CA GLU A 390 3.97 6.89 19.35
C GLU A 390 3.49 6.28 18.02
N GLU A 391 3.30 7.09 16.98
CA GLU A 391 2.84 6.62 15.68
C GLU A 391 3.86 5.68 15.00
N ILE A 392 5.15 5.95 15.14
CA ILE A 392 6.19 5.03 14.65
C ILE A 392 6.12 3.70 15.37
N GLY A 393 5.90 3.68 16.70
CA GLY A 393 5.68 2.43 17.45
C GLY A 393 4.51 1.61 16.86
N TYR A 394 3.42 2.27 16.53
CA TYR A 394 2.27 1.65 15.86
C TYR A 394 2.63 1.12 14.46
N LEU A 395 3.39 1.86 13.67
CA LEU A 395 3.85 1.45 12.35
C LEU A 395 4.94 0.36 12.40
N LEU A 396 5.62 0.21 13.53
CA LEU A 396 6.52 -0.90 13.80
C LEU A 396 5.79 -2.20 14.19
N GLY A 397 4.47 -2.15 14.35
CA GLY A 397 3.62 -3.30 14.65
C GLY A 397 3.20 -3.39 16.10
N LEU A 398 3.48 -2.40 16.94
CA LEU A 398 3.04 -2.37 18.33
C LEU A 398 1.58 -1.89 18.45
N ARG A 399 0.88 -2.34 19.47
CA ARG A 399 -0.41 -1.76 19.87
C ARG A 399 -0.17 -0.58 20.79
N ARG A 400 -1.02 0.42 20.74
CA ARG A 400 -1.08 1.45 21.77
C ARG A 400 -1.41 0.78 23.11
N SER A 401 -0.60 1.02 24.11
CA SER A 401 -0.77 0.45 25.45
C SER A 401 -0.92 1.58 26.47
N LEU A 402 -1.97 1.48 27.31
CA LEU A 402 -2.17 2.37 28.45
C LEU A 402 -1.41 1.90 29.69
N SER A 403 -0.78 0.72 29.67
CA SER A 403 -0.01 0.23 30.79
C SER A 403 1.34 0.95 30.86
N LYS A 404 1.60 1.62 31.99
CA LYS A 404 2.93 2.19 32.27
C LYS A 404 3.94 1.06 32.30
N SER A 405 5.03 1.20 31.52
CA SER A 405 6.14 0.30 31.65
C SER A 405 6.77 0.47 33.05
N SER A 406 7.30 -0.61 33.64
CA SER A 406 8.02 -0.57 34.91
C SER A 406 9.25 0.36 34.88
N CYS A 407 9.61 0.91 33.74
CA CYS A 407 10.73 1.83 33.56
C CYS A 407 10.34 3.31 33.69
N GLY A 408 9.12 3.65 34.07
CA GLY A 408 8.71 5.01 34.43
C GLY A 408 8.70 6.07 33.35
N LYS A 409 8.98 5.70 32.09
CA LYS A 409 8.79 6.55 30.91
C LYS A 409 7.67 5.94 30.08
N THR A 410 6.60 6.68 29.90
CA THR A 410 5.59 6.39 28.87
C THR A 410 6.29 6.44 27.51
N LEU A 411 6.30 5.31 26.84
CA LEU A 411 6.54 5.27 25.39
C LEU A 411 5.27 5.68 24.67
#